data_5bce8ff2770687fe6bc4a5ec4adfa4b6
#
_entry.id   5bce8ff2770687fe6bc4a5ec4adfa4b6
#
_cell.length_a   1.000
_cell.length_b   1.000
_cell.length_c   1.000
_cell.angle_alpha   90.00
_cell.angle_beta   90.00
_cell.angle_gamma   90.00
#
_symmetry.space_group_name_H-M   'P 1'
#
loop_
_entity.id
_entity.type
_entity.pdbx_description
1 polymer ?
#
loop_
_entity_poly.entity_id
_entity_poly.type
_entity_poly.pdbx_seq_one_letter_code
_entity_poly.pdbx_strand_id
1 'polypeptide(L)'
;MLRSLVGSEMCIRDRFCPHGTGTDHASFDLVTKEVSKVGDIFGVPDKARTLNDELTGQVKDLTSQASKDSQHSAAALWVEPGNSGFYTYGTSSMVQPILEANGLRNVYDGERKRVFDATMEDVLNRDPEWIVLLAQEGDIAKTKPAFLKYKGASQLQAVRKNQVVVIPFSLTDPPTPQSIKGAVELNKLLKK
;
A
#
# COMPACT_ATOMS: atom_id res chain seq x y z
N MET A 1 23.68 30.51 14.49
CA MET A 1 23.25 30.38 13.08
C MET A 1 22.80 28.95 12.68
N LEU A 2 22.24 28.16 13.57
CA LEU A 2 21.78 26.78 13.30
C LEU A 2 20.27 26.58 13.32
N ARG A 3 19.49 27.66 13.50
CA ARG A 3 18.00 27.58 13.54
C ARG A 3 17.30 27.68 12.19
N SER A 4 18.03 28.01 11.12
CA SER A 4 17.45 28.23 9.80
C SER A 4 17.35 26.94 8.94
N LEU A 5 18.13 25.93 9.25
CA LEU A 5 18.17 24.68 8.45
C LEU A 5 17.04 23.68 8.82
N VAL A 6 16.62 23.66 10.08
CA VAL A 6 15.58 22.73 10.55
C VAL A 6 14.22 23.05 9.93
N GLY A 7 13.92 24.32 9.70
CA GLY A 7 12.66 24.74 9.04
C GLY A 7 12.63 24.43 7.53
N SER A 8 13.77 24.46 6.85
CA SER A 8 13.83 24.16 5.41
C SER A 8 13.74 22.66 5.12
N GLU A 9 14.30 21.83 5.97
CA GLU A 9 14.19 20.36 5.82
C GLU A 9 12.77 19.86 6.06
N MET A 10 12.06 20.41 7.04
CA MET A 10 10.64 20.09 7.25
C MET A 10 9.79 20.52 6.05
N CYS A 11 10.02 21.73 5.49
CA CYS A 11 9.26 22.19 4.31
C CYS A 11 9.53 21.35 3.05
N ILE A 12 10.74 20.87 2.85
CA ILE A 12 11.07 19.97 1.73
C ILE A 12 10.38 18.62 1.94
N ARG A 13 10.44 18.07 3.15
CA ARG A 13 9.82 16.81 3.52
C ARG A 13 8.30 16.84 3.36
N ASP A 14 7.64 17.92 3.81
CA ASP A 14 6.19 18.08 3.71
C ASP A 14 5.70 18.37 2.29
N ARG A 15 6.55 18.90 1.41
CA ARG A 15 6.21 19.11 0.00
C ARG A 15 6.39 17.89 -0.88
N PHE A 16 7.32 16.99 -0.54
CA PHE A 16 7.68 15.83 -1.36
C PHE A 16 7.20 14.49 -0.81
N CYS A 17 6.67 14.48 0.39
CA CYS A 17 6.10 13.29 0.99
C CYS A 17 4.74 13.64 1.59
N PRO A 18 3.68 13.76 0.79
CA PRO A 18 2.34 13.84 1.35
C PRO A 18 2.03 12.49 2.00
N HIS A 19 2.38 12.36 3.28
CA HIS A 19 2.01 11.20 4.09
C HIS A 19 0.51 11.19 4.35
N GLY A 20 -0.30 11.06 3.28
CA GLY A 20 -1.75 10.99 3.37
C GLY A 20 -2.43 12.26 3.94
N THR A 21 -1.68 13.35 4.13
CA THR A 21 -2.23 14.59 4.66
C THR A 21 -3.08 15.29 3.59
N GLY A 22 -4.37 15.44 3.86
CA GLY A 22 -5.29 16.18 3.00
C GLY A 22 -6.04 15.36 1.97
N THR A 23 -5.92 14.01 1.99
CA THR A 23 -6.76 13.15 1.18
C THR A 23 -7.46 12.09 2.03
N ASP A 24 -8.77 12.00 1.92
CA ASP A 24 -9.57 10.97 2.59
C ASP A 24 -9.50 9.62 1.84
N HIS A 25 -9.13 9.66 0.57
CA HIS A 25 -9.02 8.50 -0.30
C HIS A 25 -7.82 8.66 -1.24
N ALA A 26 -6.83 7.82 -1.09
CA ALA A 26 -5.64 7.83 -1.93
C ALA A 26 -5.96 7.25 -3.32
N SER A 27 -5.28 7.79 -4.34
CA SER A 27 -5.36 7.30 -5.72
C SER A 27 -3.99 7.38 -6.39
N PHE A 28 -3.82 6.70 -7.51
CA PHE A 28 -2.58 6.78 -8.29
C PHE A 28 -2.37 8.15 -8.95
N ASP A 29 -3.39 9.02 -8.99
CA ASP A 29 -3.23 10.42 -9.40
C ASP A 29 -2.26 11.19 -8.50
N LEU A 30 -2.13 10.79 -7.23
CA LEU A 30 -1.12 11.37 -6.34
C LEU A 30 0.29 11.13 -6.89
N VAL A 31 0.56 9.93 -7.42
CA VAL A 31 1.86 9.57 -8.00
C VAL A 31 2.15 10.43 -9.22
N THR A 32 1.23 10.53 -10.16
CA THR A 32 1.43 11.28 -11.41
C THR A 32 1.59 12.78 -11.15
N LYS A 33 0.87 13.33 -10.16
CA LYS A 33 1.03 14.71 -9.70
C LYS A 33 2.42 14.96 -9.10
N GLU A 34 2.93 14.05 -8.26
CA GLU A 34 4.26 14.19 -7.67
C GLU A 34 5.37 14.06 -8.74
N VAL A 35 5.23 13.13 -9.70
CA VAL A 35 6.16 13.00 -10.84
C VAL A 35 6.18 14.30 -11.65
N SER A 36 5.03 14.92 -11.93
CA SER A 36 4.95 16.18 -12.66
C SER A 36 5.65 17.31 -11.90
N LYS A 37 5.39 17.46 -10.59
CA LYS A 37 6.06 18.47 -9.74
C LYS A 37 7.59 18.30 -9.76
N VAL A 38 8.08 17.07 -9.66
CA VAL A 38 9.52 16.77 -9.73
C VAL A 38 10.06 17.16 -11.11
N GLY A 39 9.34 16.83 -12.17
CA GLY A 39 9.70 17.22 -13.54
C GLY A 39 9.85 18.73 -13.73
N ASP A 40 8.93 19.50 -13.17
CA ASP A 40 8.94 20.96 -13.23
C ASP A 40 10.12 21.55 -12.44
N ILE A 41 10.39 21.02 -11.24
CA ILE A 41 11.49 21.49 -10.37
C ILE A 41 12.86 21.27 -11.03
N PHE A 42 13.02 20.12 -11.68
CA PHE A 42 14.30 19.77 -12.33
C PHE A 42 14.35 20.21 -13.81
N GLY A 43 13.34 20.92 -14.32
CA GLY A 43 13.32 21.40 -15.70
C GLY A 43 13.26 20.29 -16.76
N VAL A 44 12.62 19.17 -16.42
CA VAL A 44 12.48 18.00 -17.30
C VAL A 44 11.00 17.55 -17.45
N PRO A 45 10.06 18.50 -17.77
CA PRO A 45 8.63 18.18 -17.82
C PRO A 45 8.26 17.12 -18.85
N ASP A 46 8.98 17.06 -19.98
CA ASP A 46 8.71 16.05 -21.01
C ASP A 46 9.05 14.62 -20.54
N LYS A 47 10.12 14.45 -19.77
CA LYS A 47 10.45 13.15 -19.16
C LYS A 47 9.41 12.75 -18.10
N ALA A 48 8.93 13.71 -17.32
CA ALA A 48 7.87 13.46 -16.35
C ALA A 48 6.57 13.05 -17.04
N ARG A 49 6.21 13.68 -18.16
CA ARG A 49 5.04 13.31 -18.97
C ARG A 49 5.16 11.88 -19.50
N THR A 50 6.27 11.55 -20.12
CA THR A 50 6.53 10.18 -20.64
C THR A 50 6.39 9.14 -19.52
N LEU A 51 7.00 9.40 -18.37
CA LEU A 51 6.88 8.49 -17.20
C LEU A 51 5.42 8.37 -16.72
N ASN A 52 4.68 9.48 -16.67
CA ASN A 52 3.28 9.47 -16.27
C ASN A 52 2.41 8.66 -17.24
N ASP A 53 2.66 8.75 -18.53
CA ASP A 53 1.94 7.98 -19.55
C ASP A 53 2.20 6.46 -19.37
N GLU A 54 3.46 6.08 -19.13
CA GLU A 54 3.83 4.69 -18.82
C GLU A 54 3.15 4.17 -17.55
N LEU A 55 3.18 4.95 -16.47
CA LEU A 55 2.57 4.59 -15.19
C LEU A 55 1.05 4.46 -15.30
N THR A 56 0.41 5.39 -16.01
CA THR A 56 -1.03 5.36 -16.25
C THR A 56 -1.42 4.15 -17.11
N GLY A 57 -0.61 3.81 -18.10
CA GLY A 57 -0.78 2.60 -18.90
C GLY A 57 -0.76 1.34 -18.04
N GLN A 58 0.22 1.21 -17.12
CA GLN A 58 0.32 0.06 -16.20
C GLN A 58 -0.92 -0.06 -15.30
N VAL A 59 -1.40 1.06 -14.75
CA VAL A 59 -2.62 1.07 -13.92
C VAL A 59 -3.84 0.64 -14.74
N LYS A 60 -3.97 1.15 -15.96
CA LYS A 60 -5.08 0.79 -16.85
C LYS A 60 -5.08 -0.70 -17.20
N ASP A 61 -3.91 -1.27 -17.48
CA ASP A 61 -3.77 -2.69 -17.77
C ASP A 61 -4.18 -3.56 -16.56
N LEU A 62 -3.75 -3.18 -15.37
CA LEU A 62 -4.15 -3.86 -14.13
C LEU A 62 -5.67 -3.81 -13.91
N THR A 63 -6.25 -2.62 -13.97
CA THR A 63 -7.68 -2.44 -13.73
C THR A 63 -8.56 -3.11 -14.77
N SER A 64 -8.08 -3.23 -16.01
CA SER A 64 -8.80 -3.95 -17.07
C SER A 64 -8.84 -5.47 -16.84
N GLN A 65 -7.86 -6.01 -16.12
CA GLN A 65 -7.77 -7.44 -15.77
C GLN A 65 -8.50 -7.78 -14.46
N ALA A 66 -8.76 -6.77 -13.62
CA ALA A 66 -9.50 -6.97 -12.38
C ALA A 66 -10.95 -7.32 -12.70
N SER A 67 -11.45 -8.42 -12.10
CA SER A 67 -12.85 -8.80 -12.24
C SER A 67 -13.75 -7.74 -11.62
N LYS A 68 -14.72 -7.23 -12.40
CA LYS A 68 -15.69 -6.25 -11.89
C LYS A 68 -16.80 -6.88 -11.05
N ASP A 69 -16.98 -8.19 -11.17
CA ASP A 69 -18.16 -8.88 -10.63
C ASP A 69 -17.95 -9.50 -9.23
N SER A 70 -16.72 -9.61 -8.77
CA SER A 70 -16.43 -10.13 -7.43
C SER A 70 -15.23 -9.40 -6.82
N GLN A 71 -15.51 -8.39 -6.01
CA GLN A 71 -14.49 -7.78 -5.18
C GLN A 71 -14.22 -8.68 -3.98
N HIS A 72 -13.10 -9.41 -4.00
CA HIS A 72 -12.64 -10.15 -2.84
C HIS A 72 -12.22 -9.21 -1.73
N SER A 73 -12.59 -9.52 -0.50
CA SER A 73 -12.19 -8.72 0.65
C SER A 73 -10.72 -8.94 1.01
N ALA A 74 -10.01 -7.88 1.36
CA ALA A 74 -8.59 -7.93 1.71
C ALA A 74 -8.26 -7.05 2.91
N ALA A 75 -7.30 -7.48 3.73
CA ALA A 75 -6.63 -6.65 4.72
C ALA A 75 -5.15 -6.55 4.40
N ALA A 76 -4.61 -5.34 4.45
CA ALA A 76 -3.16 -5.13 4.40
C ALA A 76 -2.62 -4.91 5.81
N LEU A 77 -1.63 -5.69 6.22
CA LEU A 77 -1.11 -5.70 7.57
C LEU A 77 0.42 -5.54 7.57
N TRP A 78 0.91 -4.58 8.32
CA TRP A 78 2.33 -4.50 8.65
C TRP A 78 2.60 -5.32 9.90
N VAL A 79 3.42 -6.34 9.75
CA VAL A 79 3.78 -7.28 10.82
C VAL A 79 5.27 -7.17 11.09
N GLU A 80 5.62 -6.88 12.34
CA GLU A 80 7.00 -6.95 12.81
C GLU A 80 7.25 -8.31 13.47
N PRO A 81 8.21 -9.10 13.00
CA PRO A 81 8.58 -10.36 13.65
C PRO A 81 8.98 -10.12 15.10
N GLY A 82 8.27 -10.75 16.04
CA GLY A 82 8.52 -10.62 17.49
C GLY A 82 7.65 -9.59 18.22
N ASN A 83 6.82 -8.82 17.51
CA ASN A 83 5.84 -7.92 18.12
C ASN A 83 4.47 -8.62 18.24
N SER A 84 3.64 -8.20 19.22
CA SER A 84 2.31 -8.78 19.46
C SER A 84 1.18 -8.09 18.72
N GLY A 85 1.42 -6.90 18.16
CA GLY A 85 0.47 -6.10 17.40
C GLY A 85 0.88 -5.97 15.94
N PHE A 86 0.00 -5.42 15.14
CA PHE A 86 0.27 -5.03 13.77
C PHE A 86 -0.47 -3.75 13.40
N TYR A 87 0.03 -3.08 12.39
CA TYR A 87 -0.63 -1.93 11.81
C TYR A 87 -1.43 -2.35 10.59
N THR A 88 -2.53 -1.64 10.33
CA THR A 88 -3.33 -1.76 9.11
C THR A 88 -3.50 -0.40 8.44
N TYR A 89 -4.08 -0.39 7.26
CA TYR A 89 -4.10 0.75 6.37
C TYR A 89 -5.52 1.06 5.91
N GLY A 90 -5.92 2.32 6.11
CA GLY A 90 -7.20 2.82 5.65
C GLY A 90 -7.12 3.51 4.28
N THR A 91 -8.18 4.22 3.93
CA THR A 91 -8.38 4.77 2.58
C THR A 91 -7.40 5.88 2.20
N SER A 92 -6.78 6.59 3.16
CA SER A 92 -5.80 7.63 2.83
C SER A 92 -4.37 7.10 2.59
N SER A 93 -4.15 5.79 2.66
CA SER A 93 -2.89 5.12 2.32
C SER A 93 -2.84 4.71 0.85
N MET A 94 -1.64 4.68 0.26
CA MET A 94 -1.43 4.13 -1.09
C MET A 94 -1.72 2.62 -1.21
N VAL A 95 -1.86 1.93 -0.09
CA VAL A 95 -2.38 0.55 -0.07
C VAL A 95 -3.79 0.48 -0.66
N GLN A 96 -4.63 1.49 -0.45
CA GLN A 96 -5.99 1.53 -0.98
C GLN A 96 -6.05 1.39 -2.51
N PRO A 97 -5.43 2.27 -3.32
CA PRO A 97 -5.46 2.11 -4.78
C PRO A 97 -4.71 0.86 -5.27
N ILE A 98 -3.73 0.34 -4.50
CA ILE A 98 -3.05 -0.92 -4.83
C ILE A 98 -4.03 -2.10 -4.73
N LEU A 99 -4.85 -2.16 -3.69
CA LEU A 99 -5.88 -3.18 -3.53
C LEU A 99 -6.96 -3.05 -4.61
N GLU A 100 -7.50 -1.84 -4.81
CA GLU A 100 -8.56 -1.56 -5.79
C GLU A 100 -8.16 -1.92 -7.22
N ALA A 101 -6.94 -1.57 -7.63
CA ALA A 101 -6.42 -1.90 -8.97
C ALA A 101 -6.31 -3.41 -9.21
N ASN A 102 -6.29 -4.19 -8.14
CA ASN A 102 -6.27 -5.66 -8.17
C ASN A 102 -7.65 -6.29 -7.92
N GLY A 103 -8.74 -5.51 -7.91
CA GLY A 103 -10.10 -6.01 -7.67
C GLY A 103 -10.34 -6.46 -6.22
N LEU A 104 -9.54 -5.95 -5.29
CA LEU A 104 -9.67 -6.25 -3.86
C LEU A 104 -10.34 -5.08 -3.14
N ARG A 105 -11.31 -5.39 -2.27
CA ARG A 105 -11.94 -4.41 -1.38
C ARG A 105 -11.23 -4.43 -0.03
N ASN A 106 -10.74 -3.29 0.39
CA ASN A 106 -10.16 -3.13 1.72
C ASN A 106 -11.24 -3.31 2.81
N VAL A 107 -11.05 -4.24 3.75
CA VAL A 107 -12.00 -4.40 4.88
C VAL A 107 -12.00 -3.21 5.84
N TYR A 108 -11.06 -2.29 5.68
CA TYR A 108 -10.94 -1.05 6.43
C TYR A 108 -11.31 0.19 5.59
N ASP A 109 -12.13 0.04 4.55
CA ASP A 109 -12.58 1.12 3.66
C ASP A 109 -13.43 2.21 4.35
N GLY A 110 -13.92 1.96 5.55
CA GLY A 110 -14.55 2.96 6.42
C GLY A 110 -13.58 3.84 7.19
N GLU A 111 -12.28 3.50 7.21
CA GLU A 111 -11.27 4.22 8.00
C GLU A 111 -10.46 5.18 7.10
N ARG A 112 -10.65 6.49 7.34
CA ARG A 112 -9.95 7.54 6.58
C ARG A 112 -8.51 7.78 7.02
N LYS A 113 -8.03 7.04 8.02
CA LYS A 113 -6.64 7.11 8.48
C LYS A 113 -5.71 6.44 7.47
N ARG A 114 -4.45 6.92 7.39
CA ARG A 114 -3.42 6.27 6.58
C ARG A 114 -3.01 4.94 7.17
N VAL A 115 -2.68 4.94 8.45
CA VAL A 115 -2.21 3.77 9.21
C VAL A 115 -2.75 3.85 10.64
N PHE A 116 -3.07 2.72 11.22
CA PHE A 116 -3.55 2.61 12.60
C PHE A 116 -3.32 1.20 13.14
N ASP A 117 -3.39 1.07 14.47
CA ASP A 117 -3.22 -0.21 15.16
C ASP A 117 -4.40 -1.13 14.87
N ALA A 118 -4.12 -2.41 14.64
CA ALA A 118 -5.10 -3.47 14.54
C ALA A 118 -4.75 -4.64 15.47
N THR A 119 -5.79 -5.33 15.92
CA THR A 119 -5.65 -6.54 16.73
C THR A 119 -6.07 -7.77 15.93
N MET A 120 -5.61 -8.94 16.34
CA MET A 120 -6.05 -10.20 15.72
C MET A 120 -7.57 -10.40 15.85
N GLU A 121 -8.16 -9.93 16.96
CA GLU A 121 -9.61 -9.99 17.17
C GLU A 121 -10.37 -9.17 16.11
N ASP A 122 -9.90 -7.95 15.83
CA ASP A 122 -10.51 -7.10 14.79
C ASP A 122 -10.38 -7.74 13.42
N VAL A 123 -9.22 -8.29 13.07
CA VAL A 123 -9.03 -9.00 11.78
C VAL A 123 -9.89 -10.25 11.69
N LEU A 124 -10.05 -11.01 12.79
CA LEU A 124 -10.94 -12.18 12.84
C LEU A 124 -12.40 -11.79 12.65
N ASN A 125 -12.84 -10.70 13.26
CA ASN A 125 -14.22 -10.21 13.12
C ASN A 125 -14.54 -9.78 11.67
N ARG A 126 -13.55 -9.27 10.93
CA ARG A 126 -13.68 -8.90 9.51
C ARG A 126 -13.49 -10.08 8.58
N ASP A 127 -12.75 -11.08 8.99
CA ASP A 127 -12.39 -12.32 8.29
C ASP A 127 -12.13 -12.13 6.78
N PRO A 128 -11.11 -11.34 6.38
CA PRO A 128 -10.84 -11.06 4.97
C PRO A 128 -10.49 -12.33 4.19
N GLU A 129 -10.85 -12.34 2.90
CA GLU A 129 -10.50 -13.43 1.99
C GLU A 129 -9.01 -13.45 1.64
N TRP A 130 -8.40 -12.27 1.57
CA TRP A 130 -6.97 -12.11 1.32
C TRP A 130 -6.30 -11.34 2.45
N ILE A 131 -5.09 -11.75 2.78
CA ILE A 131 -4.19 -10.97 3.64
C ILE A 131 -2.94 -10.62 2.85
N VAL A 132 -2.68 -9.31 2.76
CA VAL A 132 -1.48 -8.74 2.15
C VAL A 132 -0.56 -8.28 3.27
N LEU A 133 0.48 -9.05 3.55
CA LEU A 133 1.47 -8.70 4.55
C LEU A 133 2.49 -7.75 3.95
N LEU A 134 2.73 -6.65 4.63
CA LEU A 134 3.76 -5.68 4.28
C LEU A 134 4.99 -5.96 5.13
N ALA A 135 6.14 -6.08 4.49
CA ALA A 135 7.39 -6.44 5.15
C ALA A 135 8.53 -5.50 4.80
N GLN A 136 9.47 -5.31 5.70
CA GLN A 136 10.77 -4.75 5.33
C GLN A 136 11.50 -5.70 4.39
N GLU A 137 12.31 -5.16 3.49
CA GLU A 137 13.00 -5.95 2.46
C GLU A 137 13.82 -7.12 3.02
N GLY A 138 14.48 -6.93 4.17
CA GLY A 138 15.24 -7.97 4.85
C GLY A 138 14.42 -9.07 5.53
N ASP A 139 13.11 -8.89 5.68
CA ASP A 139 12.23 -9.76 6.46
C ASP A 139 11.11 -10.43 5.65
N ILE A 140 11.07 -10.26 4.34
CA ILE A 140 10.03 -10.80 3.46
C ILE A 140 9.80 -12.30 3.71
N ALA A 141 10.88 -13.09 3.76
CA ALA A 141 10.78 -14.55 3.97
C ALA A 141 10.31 -14.93 5.38
N LYS A 142 10.50 -14.06 6.37
CA LYS A 142 10.16 -14.31 7.78
C LYS A 142 8.76 -13.83 8.14
N THR A 143 8.20 -12.87 7.40
CA THR A 143 6.95 -12.17 7.76
C THR A 143 5.74 -13.11 7.74
N LYS A 144 5.55 -13.89 6.66
CA LYS A 144 4.44 -14.86 6.62
C LYS A 144 4.54 -15.93 7.71
N PRO A 145 5.69 -16.59 7.94
CA PRO A 145 5.85 -17.52 9.06
C PRO A 145 5.62 -16.87 10.44
N ALA A 146 6.02 -15.61 10.63
CA ALA A 146 5.76 -14.89 11.87
C ALA A 146 4.26 -14.63 12.05
N PHE A 147 3.58 -14.15 11.02
CA PHE A 147 2.13 -13.92 11.05
C PHE A 147 1.35 -15.20 11.39
N LEU A 148 1.70 -16.33 10.79
CA LEU A 148 1.03 -17.62 11.03
C LEU A 148 1.15 -18.14 12.47
N LYS A 149 2.10 -17.63 13.26
CA LYS A 149 2.27 -17.95 14.68
C LYS A 149 1.40 -17.11 15.62
N TYR A 150 0.75 -16.05 15.14
CA TYR A 150 -0.15 -15.29 16.00
C TYR A 150 -1.32 -16.14 16.45
N LYS A 151 -1.66 -16.02 17.74
CA LYS A 151 -2.84 -16.69 18.30
C LYS A 151 -4.10 -16.25 17.55
N GLY A 152 -4.80 -17.21 16.94
CA GLY A 152 -6.00 -16.93 16.13
C GLY A 152 -5.76 -16.88 14.62
N ALA A 153 -4.52 -16.73 14.15
CA ALA A 153 -4.24 -16.64 12.70
C ALA A 153 -4.78 -17.83 11.90
N SER A 154 -4.70 -19.04 12.46
CA SER A 154 -5.22 -20.27 11.82
C SER A 154 -6.74 -20.30 11.65
N GLN A 155 -7.48 -19.41 12.32
CA GLN A 155 -8.94 -19.31 12.21
C GLN A 155 -9.38 -18.45 11.02
N LEU A 156 -8.48 -17.60 10.49
CA LEU A 156 -8.77 -16.74 9.34
C LEU A 156 -8.98 -17.57 8.06
N GLN A 157 -10.02 -17.23 7.30
CA GLN A 157 -10.29 -17.90 6.02
C GLN A 157 -9.11 -17.73 5.04
N ALA A 158 -8.45 -16.57 5.01
CA ALA A 158 -7.28 -16.32 4.19
C ALA A 158 -6.14 -17.30 4.48
N VAL A 159 -5.92 -17.64 5.75
CA VAL A 159 -4.89 -18.62 6.15
C VAL A 159 -5.29 -20.02 5.73
N ARG A 160 -6.53 -20.42 5.98
CA ARG A 160 -7.05 -21.75 5.61
C ARG A 160 -7.02 -22.01 4.10
N LYS A 161 -7.26 -20.94 3.31
CA LYS A 161 -7.26 -21.00 1.83
C LYS A 161 -5.89 -20.71 1.21
N ASN A 162 -4.83 -20.53 2.03
CA ASN A 162 -3.49 -20.10 1.60
C ASN A 162 -3.47 -18.77 0.82
N GLN A 163 -4.41 -17.88 1.11
CA GLN A 163 -4.56 -16.56 0.50
C GLN A 163 -3.85 -15.47 1.33
N VAL A 164 -2.61 -15.75 1.73
CA VAL A 164 -1.72 -14.83 2.45
C VAL A 164 -0.49 -14.60 1.61
N VAL A 165 -0.33 -13.36 1.13
CA VAL A 165 0.80 -12.93 0.30
C VAL A 165 1.66 -11.90 1.04
N VAL A 166 2.91 -11.74 0.64
CA VAL A 166 3.84 -10.77 1.23
C VAL A 166 4.39 -9.89 0.13
N ILE A 167 4.36 -8.58 0.35
CA ILE A 167 5.00 -7.59 -0.54
C ILE A 167 5.93 -6.68 0.27
N PRO A 168 7.01 -6.16 -0.33
CA PRO A 168 7.85 -5.17 0.31
C PRO A 168 7.08 -3.89 0.64
N PHE A 169 7.27 -3.35 1.84
CA PHE A 169 6.67 -2.08 2.23
C PHE A 169 7.09 -0.93 1.32
N SER A 170 8.33 -0.91 0.86
CA SER A 170 8.85 0.09 -0.08
C SER A 170 8.06 0.20 -1.39
N LEU A 171 7.26 -0.81 -1.71
CA LEU A 171 6.37 -0.84 -2.87
C LEU A 171 4.94 -0.36 -2.56
N THR A 172 4.63 0.06 -1.34
CA THR A 172 3.26 0.40 -0.97
C THR A 172 3.05 1.86 -0.59
N ASP A 173 4.04 2.49 0.03
CA ASP A 173 3.91 3.85 0.57
C ASP A 173 5.30 4.49 0.66
N PRO A 174 5.52 5.71 0.28
CA PRO A 174 4.63 6.82 -0.10
C PRO A 174 4.14 6.79 -1.57
N PRO A 175 3.34 7.81 -2.02
CA PRO A 175 2.86 7.92 -3.40
C PRO A 175 3.99 8.23 -4.39
N THR A 176 4.67 7.19 -4.82
CA THR A 176 5.78 7.22 -5.77
C THR A 176 5.52 6.20 -6.89
N PRO A 177 6.29 6.23 -7.99
CA PRO A 177 6.21 5.17 -9.00
C PRO A 177 6.34 3.74 -8.43
N GLN A 178 6.99 3.58 -7.26
CA GLN A 178 7.11 2.27 -6.61
C GLN A 178 5.76 1.71 -6.14
N SER A 179 4.79 2.56 -5.74
CA SER A 179 3.47 2.06 -5.35
C SER A 179 2.68 1.46 -6.53
N ILE A 180 2.89 1.95 -7.76
CA ILE A 180 2.33 1.33 -8.96
C ILE A 180 3.01 -0.02 -9.23
N LYS A 181 4.34 -0.10 -9.09
CA LYS A 181 5.04 -1.40 -9.15
C LYS A 181 4.54 -2.37 -8.09
N GLY A 182 4.20 -1.88 -6.89
CA GLY A 182 3.58 -2.66 -5.82
C GLY A 182 2.25 -3.27 -6.25
N ALA A 183 1.41 -2.51 -6.95
CA ALA A 183 0.17 -3.03 -7.49
C ALA A 183 0.41 -4.13 -8.54
N VAL A 184 1.40 -3.96 -9.41
CA VAL A 184 1.79 -4.98 -10.40
C VAL A 184 2.32 -6.24 -9.72
N GLU A 185 3.14 -6.10 -8.68
CA GLU A 185 3.68 -7.24 -7.94
C GLU A 185 2.59 -7.99 -7.19
N LEU A 186 1.67 -7.26 -6.53
CA LEU A 186 0.51 -7.87 -5.89
C LEU A 186 -0.31 -8.69 -6.91
N ASN A 187 -0.57 -8.16 -8.11
CA ASN A 187 -1.29 -8.88 -9.17
C ASN A 187 -0.66 -10.22 -9.51
N LYS A 188 0.68 -10.26 -9.61
CA LYS A 188 1.40 -11.52 -9.89
C LYS A 188 1.26 -12.53 -8.75
N LEU A 189 1.21 -12.06 -7.50
CA LEU A 189 1.09 -12.92 -6.33
C LEU A 189 -0.32 -13.50 -6.18
N LEU A 190 -1.36 -12.72 -6.54
CA LEU A 190 -2.76 -13.16 -6.49
C LEU A 190 -3.11 -14.23 -7.54
N LYS A 191 -2.30 -14.36 -8.60
CA LYS A 191 -2.50 -15.34 -9.70
C LYS A 191 -1.78 -16.67 -9.46
N LYS A 192 -1.00 -16.79 -8.40
CA LYS A 192 -0.27 -18.03 -8.04
C LYS A 192 -1.12 -18.91 -7.12
#